data_d0be98847601abe5e4dc25a910fa5d1e
#
_entry.id   d0be98847601abe5e4dc25a910fa5d1e
#
_cell.length_a   1.000
_cell.length_b   1.000
_cell.length_c   1.000
_cell.angle_alpha   90.00
_cell.angle_beta   90.00
_cell.angle_gamma   90.00
#
_symmetry.space_group_name_H-M   'P 1'
#
loop_
_entity.id
_entity.type
_entity.pdbx_description
1 polymer ?
#
loop_
_entity_poly.entity_id
_entity_poly.type
_entity_poly.pdbx_seq_one_letter_code
_entity_poly.pdbx_strand_id
1 'polypeptide(L)'
;MIPILYNRDETRFVTNGIGRLSDCTRFVVTEERNGIYEAEFDYPITGVHFDEIGIGKIVACTHDDKHDIQPFVIYSRSVPDLNGIVTFNAHHISYRLNDVVVMPYTAGSVAAALNGISTNSVNSNPFAFWTDKTTTAEFTNDVPRNARNMLGGEENSILDVFGGGDYEFDKFTVKLHAHRGQDSDVEIRYSKNMTNLSQTIDDGESYNAVVPYWMGSEGELVTLPEKMLVFSGAEPQIAYLTDHNLIIIRTETDEPIEVAYTIADAAPMDLSDVFEEQPTVEQLRNAAISRFERSEAWLPNENLTVDFVQLWQTAEFEEYSALQRVSLCDTVSVYYPQVGISEVKQRVVKVVYDVLMDRYDSIELGQVQASLGQVIQSQIMENVPTTSMMEAAIQYATDLIRGGLGGYVVMTPGPNGYPQEILIMDTPDTDTAVNVWRFNQGGLGHSHNGYQGPFDDIALTQDGRINASMITTGVLNANLITAGTITDATGKNYWNLDSGQFVTKQGNIGPYSIADSGLTSENT
;
A
#
# COMPACT_ATOMS: atom_id res chain seq x y z
N MET A 1 -22.02 -11.91 -16.66
CA MET A 1 -23.21 -12.24 -15.81
C MET A 1 -23.93 -10.97 -15.38
N ILE A 2 -25.28 -10.97 -15.13
CA ILE A 2 -26.00 -9.81 -14.56
C ILE A 2 -25.90 -9.90 -13.03
N PRO A 3 -25.36 -8.86 -12.34
CA PRO A 3 -25.26 -8.83 -10.89
C PRO A 3 -26.64 -8.87 -10.20
N ILE A 4 -26.71 -9.43 -8.99
CA ILE A 4 -27.95 -9.61 -8.24
C ILE A 4 -27.85 -8.84 -6.92
N LEU A 5 -28.85 -8.00 -6.63
CA LEU A 5 -28.93 -7.22 -5.39
C LEU A 5 -29.62 -8.03 -4.30
N TYR A 6 -29.04 -8.03 -3.10
CA TYR A 6 -29.54 -8.71 -1.91
C TYR A 6 -29.66 -7.77 -0.70
N ASN A 7 -30.44 -8.20 0.28
CA ASN A 7 -30.48 -7.54 1.57
C ASN A 7 -29.17 -7.78 2.37
N ARG A 8 -28.92 -6.92 3.34
CA ARG A 8 -27.72 -6.95 4.20
C ARG A 8 -27.53 -8.29 4.95
N ASP A 9 -28.62 -8.97 5.26
CA ASP A 9 -28.67 -10.19 6.06
C ASP A 9 -28.67 -11.49 5.22
N GLU A 10 -28.57 -11.40 3.89
CA GLU A 10 -28.46 -12.56 3.03
C GLU A 10 -27.14 -13.32 3.27
N THR A 11 -27.23 -14.66 3.30
CA THR A 11 -26.06 -15.51 3.58
C THR A 11 -25.87 -16.62 2.56
N ARG A 12 -26.84 -16.91 1.68
CA ARG A 12 -26.81 -18.07 0.78
C ARG A 12 -26.61 -17.71 -0.68
N PHE A 13 -27.06 -16.56 -1.13
CA PHE A 13 -26.91 -16.04 -2.52
C PHE A 13 -27.41 -16.99 -3.62
N VAL A 14 -28.44 -17.79 -3.34
CA VAL A 14 -29.00 -18.79 -4.26
C VAL A 14 -30.35 -18.36 -4.85
N THR A 15 -30.88 -17.22 -4.44
CA THR A 15 -32.17 -16.68 -4.90
C THR A 15 -31.94 -15.54 -5.87
N ASN A 16 -33.03 -15.01 -6.46
CA ASN A 16 -32.96 -13.79 -7.27
C ASN A 16 -32.86 -12.51 -6.41
N GLY A 17 -32.73 -12.62 -5.09
CA GLY A 17 -32.57 -11.49 -4.17
C GLY A 17 -33.70 -10.48 -4.23
N ILE A 18 -33.35 -9.19 -4.16
CA ILE A 18 -34.26 -8.06 -4.43
C ILE A 18 -34.52 -7.97 -5.93
N GLY A 19 -33.48 -8.13 -6.75
CA GLY A 19 -33.57 -8.11 -8.21
C GLY A 19 -32.23 -8.14 -8.91
N ARG A 20 -32.29 -8.30 -10.23
CA ARG A 20 -31.11 -8.24 -11.10
C ARG A 20 -30.85 -6.80 -11.50
N LEU A 21 -29.60 -6.38 -11.41
CA LEU A 21 -29.17 -5.04 -11.80
C LEU A 21 -28.91 -4.96 -13.32
N SER A 22 -29.98 -5.14 -14.11
CA SER A 22 -29.90 -5.26 -15.58
C SER A 22 -29.49 -3.95 -16.26
N ASP A 23 -29.67 -2.81 -15.63
CA ASP A 23 -29.34 -1.50 -16.16
C ASP A 23 -27.93 -1.03 -15.76
N CYS A 24 -27.14 -1.92 -15.13
CA CYS A 24 -25.76 -1.67 -14.79
C CYS A 24 -24.94 -1.41 -16.06
N THR A 25 -24.24 -0.29 -16.12
CA THR A 25 -23.49 0.14 -17.32
C THR A 25 -22.02 -0.25 -17.28
N ARG A 26 -21.48 -0.44 -16.08
CA ARG A 26 -20.11 -0.91 -15.81
C ARG A 26 -20.12 -1.70 -14.50
N PHE A 27 -19.40 -2.80 -14.44
CA PHE A 27 -19.19 -3.55 -13.22
C PHE A 27 -17.83 -4.24 -13.26
N VAL A 28 -16.93 -3.83 -12.38
CA VAL A 28 -15.55 -4.33 -12.32
C VAL A 28 -15.27 -4.87 -10.93
N VAL A 29 -14.65 -6.05 -10.88
CA VAL A 29 -14.13 -6.66 -9.65
C VAL A 29 -12.63 -6.67 -9.70
N THR A 30 -11.99 -6.20 -8.62
CA THR A 30 -10.54 -6.26 -8.43
C THR A 30 -10.24 -7.20 -7.28
N GLU A 31 -9.42 -8.22 -7.54
CA GLU A 31 -8.89 -9.12 -6.51
C GLU A 31 -7.37 -9.15 -6.58
N GLU A 32 -6.71 -8.90 -5.44
CA GLU A 32 -5.26 -8.99 -5.27
C GLU A 32 -4.92 -10.13 -4.31
N ARG A 33 -3.84 -10.81 -4.60
CA ARG A 33 -3.29 -11.86 -3.74
C ARG A 33 -2.97 -11.30 -2.35
N ASN A 34 -3.66 -11.79 -1.32
CA ASN A 34 -3.56 -11.31 0.07
C ASN A 34 -3.82 -9.78 0.23
N GLY A 35 -4.54 -9.19 -0.67
CA GLY A 35 -4.74 -7.75 -0.76
C GLY A 35 -6.21 -7.33 -0.88
N ILE A 36 -6.48 -6.43 -1.84
CA ILE A 36 -7.81 -5.88 -2.13
C ILE A 36 -8.72 -6.98 -2.67
N TYR A 37 -10.00 -6.90 -2.31
CA TYR A 37 -11.05 -7.68 -2.93
C TYR A 37 -12.33 -6.85 -2.94
N GLU A 38 -12.56 -6.15 -4.04
CA GLU A 38 -13.56 -5.08 -4.14
C GLU A 38 -14.26 -5.11 -5.49
N ALA A 39 -15.43 -4.48 -5.51
CA ALA A 39 -16.19 -4.24 -6.72
C ALA A 39 -16.55 -2.76 -6.84
N GLU A 40 -16.48 -2.24 -8.06
CA GLU A 40 -16.96 -0.92 -8.43
C GLU A 40 -17.96 -1.06 -9.58
N PHE A 41 -19.12 -0.39 -9.47
CA PHE A 41 -20.12 -0.44 -10.53
C PHE A 41 -20.88 0.86 -10.71
N ASP A 42 -21.32 1.09 -11.95
CA ASP A 42 -22.04 2.27 -12.36
C ASP A 42 -23.50 1.93 -12.67
N TYR A 43 -24.42 2.69 -12.09
CA TYR A 43 -25.84 2.44 -12.24
C TYR A 43 -26.63 3.74 -12.48
N PRO A 44 -27.51 3.80 -13.49
CA PRO A 44 -28.30 5.00 -13.78
C PRO A 44 -29.43 5.21 -12.74
N ILE A 45 -29.69 6.46 -12.38
CA ILE A 45 -30.76 6.84 -11.46
C ILE A 45 -32.16 6.43 -11.96
N THR A 46 -32.31 6.22 -13.27
CA THR A 46 -33.54 5.75 -13.90
C THR A 46 -33.64 4.23 -13.99
N GLY A 47 -32.60 3.53 -13.58
CA GLY A 47 -32.54 2.07 -13.66
C GLY A 47 -33.51 1.37 -12.70
N VAL A 48 -33.95 0.19 -13.11
CA VAL A 48 -34.80 -0.66 -12.26
C VAL A 48 -34.04 -1.02 -10.98
N HIS A 49 -34.68 -0.94 -9.84
CA HIS A 49 -34.08 -1.16 -8.50
C HIS A 49 -33.09 -0.10 -8.02
N PHE A 50 -32.94 1.06 -8.69
CA PHE A 50 -32.01 2.10 -8.21
C PHE A 50 -32.32 2.52 -6.76
N ASP A 51 -33.58 2.73 -6.41
CA ASP A 51 -34.00 3.14 -5.05
C ASP A 51 -33.75 2.07 -3.99
N GLU A 52 -33.54 0.81 -4.40
CA GLU A 52 -33.22 -0.28 -3.49
C GLU A 52 -31.73 -0.49 -3.30
N ILE A 53 -30.87 0.11 -4.16
CA ILE A 53 -29.42 0.07 -4.03
C ILE A 53 -28.99 1.04 -2.94
N GLY A 54 -28.38 0.53 -1.86
CA GLY A 54 -27.98 1.35 -0.73
C GLY A 54 -26.80 0.78 0.05
N ILE A 55 -26.21 1.63 0.88
CA ILE A 55 -25.09 1.24 1.75
C ILE A 55 -25.52 0.08 2.66
N GLY A 56 -24.67 -0.93 2.77
CA GLY A 56 -24.91 -2.14 3.53
C GLY A 56 -25.70 -3.23 2.79
N LYS A 57 -26.31 -2.94 1.63
CA LYS A 57 -26.85 -3.96 0.73
C LYS A 57 -25.71 -4.76 0.11
N ILE A 58 -26.03 -5.95 -0.40
CA ILE A 58 -25.06 -6.86 -0.99
C ILE A 58 -25.36 -6.99 -2.47
N VAL A 59 -24.33 -6.89 -3.30
CA VAL A 59 -24.39 -7.23 -4.70
C VAL A 59 -23.56 -8.49 -4.94
N ALA A 60 -24.13 -9.50 -5.61
CA ALA A 60 -23.43 -10.74 -5.91
C ALA A 60 -23.21 -10.87 -7.43
N CYS A 61 -21.98 -11.21 -7.82
CA CYS A 61 -21.55 -11.33 -9.21
C CYS A 61 -20.43 -12.36 -9.35
N THR A 62 -20.11 -12.75 -10.60
CA THR A 62 -18.87 -13.46 -10.93
C THR A 62 -17.68 -12.53 -10.74
N HIS A 63 -16.52 -13.06 -10.41
CA HIS A 63 -15.30 -12.31 -10.16
C HIS A 63 -14.11 -12.81 -10.96
N ASP A 64 -14.25 -13.97 -11.59
CA ASP A 64 -13.26 -14.60 -12.46
C ASP A 64 -13.91 -15.63 -13.39
N ASP A 65 -13.07 -16.30 -14.19
CA ASP A 65 -13.49 -17.31 -15.17
C ASP A 65 -13.84 -18.68 -14.59
N LYS A 66 -13.43 -18.96 -13.35
CA LYS A 66 -13.41 -20.34 -12.81
C LYS A 66 -14.36 -20.55 -11.63
N HIS A 67 -14.64 -19.51 -10.85
CA HIS A 67 -15.33 -19.64 -9.58
C HIS A 67 -16.79 -19.17 -9.64
N ASP A 68 -17.55 -19.58 -8.63
CA ASP A 68 -18.93 -19.16 -8.42
C ASP A 68 -19.03 -17.67 -8.05
N ILE A 69 -20.28 -17.17 -8.06
CA ILE A 69 -20.59 -15.81 -7.65
C ILE A 69 -20.07 -15.49 -6.25
N GLN A 70 -19.55 -14.28 -6.08
CA GLN A 70 -19.11 -13.74 -4.80
C GLN A 70 -19.94 -12.53 -4.39
N PRO A 71 -20.20 -12.35 -3.10
CA PRO A 71 -20.99 -11.26 -2.56
C PRO A 71 -20.11 -10.08 -2.13
N PHE A 72 -20.52 -8.88 -2.52
CA PHE A 72 -19.87 -7.61 -2.18
C PHE A 72 -20.82 -6.70 -1.44
N VAL A 73 -20.40 -6.13 -0.30
CA VAL A 73 -21.18 -5.22 0.54
C VAL A 73 -20.93 -3.79 0.10
N ILE A 74 -21.96 -3.09 -0.32
CA ILE A 74 -21.87 -1.68 -0.75
C ILE A 74 -21.52 -0.82 0.46
N TYR A 75 -20.41 -0.07 0.40
CA TYR A 75 -19.95 0.80 1.47
C TYR A 75 -19.97 2.28 1.10
N SER A 76 -19.94 2.59 -0.20
CA SER A 76 -19.91 3.97 -0.66
C SER A 76 -20.68 4.13 -1.97
N ARG A 77 -21.12 5.36 -2.24
CA ARG A 77 -21.69 5.77 -3.52
C ARG A 77 -21.34 7.20 -3.83
N SER A 78 -21.16 7.52 -5.10
CA SER A 78 -20.99 8.90 -5.57
C SER A 78 -22.34 9.66 -5.59
N VAL A 79 -22.27 10.97 -5.82
CA VAL A 79 -23.44 11.72 -6.32
C VAL A 79 -23.62 11.39 -7.81
N PRO A 80 -24.86 11.49 -8.37
CA PRO A 80 -25.05 11.29 -9.80
C PRO A 80 -24.20 12.25 -10.63
N ASP A 81 -23.58 11.73 -11.69
CA ASP A 81 -22.90 12.56 -12.70
C ASP A 81 -23.92 13.30 -13.58
N LEU A 82 -23.43 14.05 -14.59
CA LEU A 82 -24.27 14.80 -15.53
C LEU A 82 -25.20 13.92 -16.38
N ASN A 83 -24.85 12.62 -16.53
CA ASN A 83 -25.67 11.64 -17.26
C ASN A 83 -26.64 10.89 -16.34
N GLY A 84 -26.68 11.25 -15.06
CA GLY A 84 -27.46 10.56 -14.05
C GLY A 84 -26.90 9.18 -13.67
N ILE A 85 -25.61 8.96 -13.81
CA ILE A 85 -24.92 7.73 -13.40
C ILE A 85 -24.37 7.90 -11.99
N VAL A 86 -24.57 6.89 -11.15
CA VAL A 86 -24.02 6.79 -9.80
C VAL A 86 -23.01 5.66 -9.76
N THR A 87 -21.82 5.94 -9.29
CA THR A 87 -20.78 4.92 -9.03
C THR A 87 -20.92 4.41 -7.59
N PHE A 88 -20.97 3.11 -7.44
CA PHE A 88 -21.04 2.41 -6.16
C PHE A 88 -19.75 1.62 -5.94
N ASN A 89 -19.22 1.67 -4.72
CA ASN A 89 -18.09 0.86 -4.30
C ASN A 89 -18.55 -0.17 -3.27
N ALA A 90 -18.06 -1.40 -3.41
CA ALA A 90 -18.44 -2.51 -2.56
C ALA A 90 -17.21 -3.37 -2.21
N HIS A 91 -17.09 -3.75 -0.93
CA HIS A 91 -16.07 -4.68 -0.46
C HIS A 91 -16.59 -6.11 -0.49
N HIS A 92 -15.74 -7.09 -0.81
CA HIS A 92 -16.10 -8.49 -0.64
C HIS A 92 -16.57 -8.76 0.80
N ILE A 93 -17.51 -9.68 0.98
CA ILE A 93 -18.12 -9.95 2.30
C ILE A 93 -17.11 -10.33 3.37
N SER A 94 -15.92 -10.82 3.00
CA SER A 94 -14.82 -11.13 3.93
C SER A 94 -14.33 -9.92 4.74
N TYR A 95 -14.60 -8.68 4.30
CA TYR A 95 -14.27 -7.48 5.06
C TYR A 95 -15.09 -7.36 6.37
N ARG A 96 -16.19 -8.12 6.50
CA ARG A 96 -16.90 -8.24 7.78
C ARG A 96 -16.07 -8.91 8.89
N LEU A 97 -14.96 -9.56 8.56
CA LEU A 97 -13.97 -10.01 9.56
C LEU A 97 -13.35 -8.86 10.36
N ASN A 98 -13.41 -7.63 9.86
CA ASN A 98 -13.04 -6.44 10.63
C ASN A 98 -13.97 -6.17 11.82
N ASP A 99 -15.21 -6.65 11.73
CA ASP A 99 -16.22 -6.49 12.79
C ASP A 99 -16.19 -7.66 13.79
N VAL A 100 -15.42 -8.73 13.51
CA VAL A 100 -15.29 -9.90 14.39
C VAL A 100 -14.13 -9.68 15.34
N VAL A 101 -14.42 -9.50 16.63
CA VAL A 101 -13.42 -9.32 17.68
C VAL A 101 -13.08 -10.67 18.31
N VAL A 102 -11.79 -10.98 18.40
CA VAL A 102 -11.26 -12.23 18.91
C VAL A 102 -10.46 -11.97 20.18
N MET A 103 -10.76 -12.73 21.24
CA MET A 103 -10.06 -12.65 22.52
C MET A 103 -8.66 -13.32 22.44
N PRO A 104 -7.76 -13.00 23.38
CA PRO A 104 -6.44 -13.61 23.46
C PRO A 104 -6.48 -15.13 23.49
N TYR A 105 -5.56 -15.76 22.74
CA TYR A 105 -5.33 -17.22 22.75
C TYR A 105 -3.97 -17.57 22.15
N THR A 106 -3.51 -18.80 22.37
CA THR A 106 -2.28 -19.36 21.78
C THR A 106 -2.59 -20.58 20.93
N ALA A 107 -1.79 -20.84 19.91
CA ALA A 107 -1.93 -21.98 19.02
C ALA A 107 -0.56 -22.46 18.51
N GLY A 108 -0.37 -23.79 18.44
CA GLY A 108 0.89 -24.40 17.99
C GLY A 108 0.91 -24.81 16.52
N SER A 109 -0.12 -24.48 15.73
CA SER A 109 -0.18 -24.78 14.29
C SER A 109 -1.12 -23.83 13.56
N VAL A 110 -0.96 -23.69 12.24
CA VAL A 110 -1.82 -22.88 11.37
C VAL A 110 -3.30 -23.23 11.55
N ALA A 111 -3.63 -24.52 11.51
CA ALA A 111 -5.01 -24.97 11.65
C ALA A 111 -5.60 -24.63 13.02
N ALA A 112 -4.79 -24.75 14.10
CA ALA A 112 -5.22 -24.36 15.44
C ALA A 112 -5.38 -22.84 15.56
N ALA A 113 -4.51 -22.05 14.94
CA ALA A 113 -4.60 -20.59 14.93
C ALA A 113 -5.87 -20.11 14.21
N LEU A 114 -6.15 -20.63 13.03
CA LEU A 114 -7.38 -20.32 12.28
C LEU A 114 -8.65 -20.75 13.03
N ASN A 115 -8.68 -21.94 13.61
CA ASN A 115 -9.79 -22.41 14.43
C ASN A 115 -9.97 -21.57 15.71
N GLY A 116 -8.87 -21.08 16.26
CA GLY A 116 -8.86 -20.19 17.42
C GLY A 116 -9.64 -18.91 17.19
N ILE A 117 -9.63 -18.37 15.97
CA ILE A 117 -10.45 -17.21 15.58
C ILE A 117 -11.95 -17.49 15.83
N SER A 118 -12.45 -18.62 15.35
CA SER A 118 -13.87 -18.99 15.56
C SER A 118 -14.19 -19.27 17.02
N THR A 119 -13.29 -19.95 17.73
CA THR A 119 -13.54 -20.38 19.12
C THR A 119 -13.52 -19.22 20.11
N ASN A 120 -12.68 -18.20 19.85
CA ASN A 120 -12.47 -17.07 20.76
C ASN A 120 -13.14 -15.78 20.28
N SER A 121 -13.99 -15.83 19.25
CA SER A 121 -14.80 -14.68 18.82
C SER A 121 -15.79 -14.26 19.92
N VAL A 122 -15.82 -12.96 20.25
CA VAL A 122 -16.74 -12.40 21.26
C VAL A 122 -18.13 -12.21 20.67
N ASN A 123 -18.19 -11.80 19.41
CA ASN A 123 -19.43 -11.56 18.68
C ASN A 123 -19.66 -12.64 17.61
N SER A 124 -20.83 -12.58 16.97
CA SER A 124 -21.19 -13.56 15.93
C SER A 124 -20.16 -13.60 14.81
N ASN A 125 -19.59 -14.76 14.59
CA ASN A 125 -18.65 -15.03 13.51
C ASN A 125 -19.27 -16.02 12.52
N PRO A 126 -19.72 -15.58 11.34
CA PRO A 126 -20.31 -16.47 10.35
C PRO A 126 -19.26 -17.21 9.49
N PHE A 127 -17.96 -16.93 9.68
CA PHE A 127 -16.90 -17.45 8.83
C PHE A 127 -16.42 -18.83 9.26
N ALA A 128 -16.22 -19.69 8.27
CA ALA A 128 -15.52 -20.97 8.40
C ALA A 128 -14.08 -20.80 7.92
N PHE A 129 -13.15 -21.53 8.55
CA PHE A 129 -11.72 -21.47 8.23
C PHE A 129 -11.21 -22.83 7.79
N TRP A 130 -10.34 -22.83 6.79
CA TRP A 130 -9.69 -24.02 6.29
C TRP A 130 -8.23 -23.74 5.89
N THR A 131 -7.38 -24.75 5.94
CA THR A 131 -5.99 -24.66 5.45
C THR A 131 -5.46 -26.04 5.05
N ASP A 132 -4.59 -26.10 4.06
CA ASP A 132 -3.74 -27.22 3.69
C ASP A 132 -2.31 -27.08 4.23
N LYS A 133 -1.99 -25.92 4.88
CA LYS A 133 -0.68 -25.72 5.48
C LYS A 133 -0.52 -26.59 6.75
N THR A 134 0.63 -27.22 6.85
CA THR A 134 1.00 -28.08 7.98
C THR A 134 2.08 -27.45 8.87
N THR A 135 2.44 -26.19 8.64
CA THR A 135 3.46 -25.48 9.41
C THR A 135 3.07 -25.39 10.88
N THR A 136 4.04 -25.66 11.74
CA THR A 136 3.92 -25.54 13.19
C THR A 136 4.85 -24.44 13.68
N ALA A 137 4.28 -23.50 14.43
CA ALA A 137 4.99 -22.43 15.14
C ALA A 137 4.12 -22.01 16.32
N GLU A 138 4.67 -21.33 17.28
CA GLU A 138 3.89 -20.76 18.37
C GLU A 138 3.27 -19.43 17.91
N PHE A 139 1.95 -19.43 17.84
CA PHE A 139 1.15 -18.24 17.54
C PHE A 139 0.49 -17.76 18.82
N THR A 140 0.66 -16.49 19.14
CA THR A 140 0.06 -15.87 20.32
C THR A 140 -0.68 -14.60 19.94
N ASN A 141 -1.94 -14.52 20.33
CA ASN A 141 -2.74 -13.30 20.29
C ASN A 141 -2.92 -12.81 21.74
N ASP A 142 -2.18 -11.79 22.15
CA ASP A 142 -2.12 -11.32 23.54
C ASP A 142 -3.22 -10.34 23.91
N VAL A 143 -3.80 -9.66 22.93
CA VAL A 143 -4.81 -8.63 23.12
C VAL A 143 -6.03 -8.89 22.23
N PRO A 144 -7.24 -8.36 22.56
CA PRO A 144 -8.36 -8.45 21.65
C PRO A 144 -8.03 -7.79 20.29
N ARG A 145 -8.17 -8.53 19.18
CA ARG A 145 -7.88 -8.08 17.82
C ARG A 145 -9.04 -8.38 16.88
N ASN A 146 -9.13 -7.65 15.76
CA ASN A 146 -10.04 -7.99 14.68
C ASN A 146 -9.57 -9.26 13.99
N ALA A 147 -10.52 -10.13 13.62
CA ALA A 147 -10.19 -11.37 12.92
C ALA A 147 -9.40 -11.12 11.62
N ARG A 148 -9.69 -10.04 10.87
CA ARG A 148 -8.98 -9.73 9.63
C ARG A 148 -7.51 -9.39 9.86
N ASN A 149 -7.19 -8.58 10.86
CA ASN A 149 -5.81 -8.22 11.22
C ASN A 149 -5.01 -9.43 11.72
N MET A 150 -5.67 -10.41 12.32
CA MET A 150 -5.03 -11.66 12.71
C MET A 150 -4.65 -12.54 11.52
N LEU A 151 -5.34 -12.43 10.38
CA LEU A 151 -5.01 -13.20 9.19
C LEU A 151 -3.70 -12.74 8.54
N GLY A 152 -3.46 -11.43 8.45
CA GLY A 152 -2.26 -10.89 7.81
C GLY A 152 -2.21 -9.36 7.87
N GLY A 153 -1.04 -8.82 7.53
CA GLY A 153 -0.81 -7.39 7.38
C GLY A 153 -0.34 -6.67 8.63
N GLU A 154 -0.21 -7.36 9.72
CA GLU A 154 0.38 -6.88 10.97
C GLU A 154 1.42 -7.90 11.45
N GLU A 155 2.36 -7.43 12.24
CA GLU A 155 3.30 -8.26 12.96
C GLU A 155 2.56 -9.25 13.87
N ASN A 156 3.07 -10.46 13.99
CA ASN A 156 2.42 -11.57 14.71
C ASN A 156 1.03 -11.96 14.13
N SER A 157 0.79 -11.70 12.85
CA SER A 157 -0.35 -12.27 12.15
C SER A 157 -0.11 -13.73 11.75
N ILE A 158 -1.17 -14.43 11.35
CA ILE A 158 -1.07 -15.84 10.93
C ILE A 158 -0.14 -15.99 9.71
N LEU A 159 -0.18 -15.07 8.73
CA LEU A 159 0.76 -15.12 7.61
C LEU A 159 2.21 -14.91 8.06
N ASP A 160 2.42 -14.00 8.97
CA ASP A 160 3.75 -13.67 9.48
C ASP A 160 4.36 -14.84 10.27
N VAL A 161 3.66 -15.32 11.30
CA VAL A 161 4.15 -16.40 12.18
C VAL A 161 4.37 -17.71 11.43
N PHE A 162 3.51 -18.06 10.48
CA PHE A 162 3.58 -19.33 9.78
C PHE A 162 4.28 -19.29 8.42
N GLY A 163 4.96 -18.20 8.10
CA GLY A 163 5.80 -18.09 6.90
C GLY A 163 5.00 -18.00 5.60
N GLY A 164 4.09 -17.04 5.51
CA GLY A 164 3.34 -16.74 4.30
C GLY A 164 2.23 -17.75 3.97
N GLY A 165 1.76 -17.68 2.75
CA GLY A 165 0.64 -18.45 2.20
C GLY A 165 -0.30 -17.56 1.40
N ASP A 166 -1.35 -18.16 0.85
CA ASP A 166 -2.27 -17.44 -0.03
C ASP A 166 -3.70 -17.60 0.48
N TYR A 167 -4.35 -16.49 0.79
CA TYR A 167 -5.77 -16.51 1.13
C TYR A 167 -6.65 -16.63 -0.11
N GLU A 168 -7.70 -17.42 0.03
CA GLU A 168 -8.87 -17.47 -0.85
C GLU A 168 -10.11 -17.18 -0.01
N PHE A 169 -10.86 -16.16 -0.40
CA PHE A 169 -12.11 -15.80 0.25
C PHE A 169 -13.29 -16.24 -0.63
N ASP A 170 -13.98 -17.30 -0.22
CA ASP A 170 -15.16 -17.83 -0.91
C ASP A 170 -16.38 -17.62 -0.02
N LYS A 171 -17.12 -16.55 -0.30
CA LYS A 171 -18.27 -16.13 0.52
C LYS A 171 -17.87 -16.02 2.00
N PHE A 172 -18.42 -16.88 2.84
CA PHE A 172 -18.09 -16.93 4.29
C PHE A 172 -17.03 -17.98 4.62
N THR A 173 -16.29 -18.48 3.65
CA THR A 173 -15.19 -19.42 3.90
C THR A 173 -13.84 -18.71 3.63
N VAL A 174 -12.95 -18.77 4.61
CA VAL A 174 -11.58 -18.29 4.52
C VAL A 174 -10.68 -19.51 4.40
N LYS A 175 -10.00 -19.63 3.26
CA LYS A 175 -9.06 -20.70 3.01
C LYS A 175 -7.65 -20.13 2.97
N LEU A 176 -6.73 -20.71 3.74
CA LEU A 176 -5.30 -20.39 3.68
C LEU A 176 -4.57 -21.54 3.02
N HIS A 177 -4.17 -21.34 1.78
CA HIS A 177 -3.39 -22.30 1.01
C HIS A 177 -1.90 -22.14 1.30
N ALA A 178 -1.17 -23.24 1.32
CA ALA A 178 0.29 -23.21 1.27
C ALA A 178 0.75 -22.58 -0.06
N HIS A 179 0.02 -22.89 -1.12
CA HIS A 179 0.19 -22.33 -2.46
C HIS A 179 -1.17 -22.36 -3.18
N ARG A 180 -1.79 -21.21 -3.41
CA ARG A 180 -3.01 -21.05 -4.22
C ARG A 180 -2.62 -20.97 -5.70
N GLY A 181 -3.46 -21.49 -6.57
CA GLY A 181 -3.23 -21.49 -8.02
C GLY A 181 -2.48 -22.72 -8.50
N GLN A 182 -2.28 -22.78 -9.79
CA GLN A 182 -1.62 -23.88 -10.49
C GLN A 182 -0.72 -23.36 -11.60
N ASP A 183 0.27 -24.16 -11.99
CA ASP A 183 1.02 -23.87 -13.22
C ASP A 183 0.08 -24.06 -14.40
N SER A 184 -0.19 -22.97 -15.10
CA SER A 184 -1.11 -22.94 -16.24
C SER A 184 -0.32 -23.04 -17.54
N ASP A 185 -0.86 -23.75 -18.51
CA ASP A 185 -0.35 -23.78 -19.89
C ASP A 185 -0.75 -22.51 -20.69
N VAL A 186 -1.33 -21.52 -20.04
CA VAL A 186 -1.73 -20.27 -20.69
C VAL A 186 -0.49 -19.45 -21.07
N GLU A 187 -0.39 -19.18 -22.36
CA GLU A 187 0.64 -18.34 -22.94
C GLU A 187 0.05 -17.01 -23.39
N ILE A 188 0.60 -15.92 -22.87
CA ILE A 188 0.28 -14.55 -23.30
C ILE A 188 1.39 -14.10 -24.24
N ARG A 189 1.07 -13.95 -25.53
CA ARG A 189 2.05 -13.66 -26.57
C ARG A 189 1.73 -12.38 -27.33
N TYR A 190 2.75 -11.56 -27.53
CA TYR A 190 2.68 -10.47 -28.51
C TYR A 190 2.29 -11.01 -29.89
N SER A 191 1.44 -10.27 -30.60
CA SER A 191 0.83 -10.63 -31.89
C SER A 191 -0.10 -11.87 -31.91
N LYS A 192 -0.44 -12.45 -30.74
CA LYS A 192 -1.43 -13.54 -30.64
C LYS A 192 -2.66 -13.11 -29.83
N ASN A 193 -2.46 -12.86 -28.56
CA ASN A 193 -3.55 -12.53 -27.61
C ASN A 193 -3.21 -11.36 -26.67
N MET A 194 -1.97 -10.89 -26.62
CA MET A 194 -1.58 -9.70 -25.86
C MET A 194 -2.06 -8.44 -26.57
N THR A 195 -2.77 -7.57 -25.86
CA THR A 195 -3.24 -6.27 -26.38
C THR A 195 -2.44 -5.10 -25.82
N ASN A 196 -1.96 -5.24 -24.59
CA ASN A 196 -1.14 -4.23 -23.93
C ASN A 196 -0.16 -4.90 -22.96
N LEU A 197 0.98 -4.23 -22.69
CA LEU A 197 1.97 -4.64 -21.69
C LEU A 197 2.58 -3.38 -21.07
N SER A 198 2.56 -3.33 -19.76
CA SER A 198 3.33 -2.37 -18.97
C SER A 198 4.23 -3.13 -18.00
N GLN A 199 5.49 -2.73 -17.92
CA GLN A 199 6.46 -3.30 -16.99
C GLN A 199 6.92 -2.22 -16.03
N THR A 200 6.87 -2.50 -14.74
CA THR A 200 7.47 -1.68 -13.70
C THR A 200 8.52 -2.52 -12.99
N ILE A 201 9.74 -2.02 -12.97
CA ILE A 201 10.84 -2.61 -12.21
C ILE A 201 11.20 -1.60 -11.13
N ASP A 202 11.05 -1.98 -9.87
CA ASP A 202 11.45 -1.18 -8.72
C ASP A 202 12.54 -1.93 -7.95
N ASP A 203 13.74 -1.36 -7.96
CA ASP A 203 14.92 -1.89 -7.28
C ASP A 203 15.19 -1.17 -5.94
N GLY A 204 14.34 -0.21 -5.58
CA GLY A 204 14.56 0.67 -4.42
C GLY A 204 14.51 -0.05 -3.07
N GLU A 205 13.92 -1.23 -2.99
CA GLU A 205 13.79 -2.02 -1.76
C GLU A 205 14.57 -3.35 -1.82
N SER A 206 15.26 -3.65 -2.92
CA SER A 206 16.07 -4.85 -3.02
C SER A 206 17.40 -4.67 -2.27
N TYR A 207 17.84 -5.71 -1.55
CA TYR A 207 19.14 -5.75 -0.89
C TYR A 207 19.72 -7.16 -0.94
N ASN A 208 21.05 -7.24 -1.03
CA ASN A 208 21.77 -8.50 -1.11
C ASN A 208 22.62 -8.78 0.13
N ALA A 209 22.49 -7.97 1.17
CA ALA A 209 23.20 -8.15 2.41
C ALA A 209 22.32 -7.80 3.62
N VAL A 210 22.53 -8.49 4.73
CA VAL A 210 21.82 -8.20 5.99
C VAL A 210 22.79 -8.12 7.16
N VAL A 211 22.47 -7.26 8.11
CA VAL A 211 23.16 -7.13 9.38
C VAL A 211 22.22 -7.67 10.47
N PRO A 212 22.25 -8.98 10.76
CA PRO A 212 21.36 -9.56 11.74
C PRO A 212 21.77 -9.20 13.16
N TYR A 213 20.76 -8.91 13.97
CA TYR A 213 20.94 -8.66 15.40
C TYR A 213 19.78 -9.21 16.21
N TRP A 214 20.04 -9.45 17.49
CA TRP A 214 19.05 -9.74 18.50
C TRP A 214 19.29 -8.81 19.68
N MET A 215 18.20 -8.27 20.25
CA MET A 215 18.24 -7.39 21.41
C MET A 215 17.41 -7.97 22.53
N GLY A 216 18.02 -8.25 23.66
CA GLY A 216 17.33 -8.72 24.86
C GLY A 216 16.55 -7.61 25.56
N SER A 217 15.61 -7.99 26.43
CA SER A 217 14.75 -7.06 27.18
C SER A 217 15.50 -6.15 28.16
N GLU A 218 16.73 -6.54 28.57
CA GLU A 218 17.61 -5.75 29.42
C GLU A 218 18.62 -4.90 28.62
N GLY A 219 18.54 -4.93 27.27
CA GLY A 219 19.38 -4.16 26.37
C GLY A 219 20.66 -4.86 25.91
N GLU A 220 20.74 -6.19 26.09
CA GLU A 220 21.85 -6.98 25.55
C GLU A 220 21.72 -7.06 24.02
N LEU A 221 22.77 -6.69 23.31
CA LEU A 221 22.85 -6.75 21.85
C LEU A 221 23.75 -7.93 21.43
N VAL A 222 23.20 -8.86 20.68
CA VAL A 222 23.96 -9.94 20.02
C VAL A 222 24.00 -9.67 18.51
N THR A 223 25.19 -9.69 17.95
CA THR A 223 25.44 -9.56 16.50
C THR A 223 26.38 -10.66 16.05
N LEU A 224 26.45 -10.89 14.73
CA LEU A 224 27.42 -11.82 14.18
C LEU A 224 28.85 -11.28 14.30
N PRO A 225 29.87 -12.13 14.52
CA PRO A 225 31.29 -11.73 14.47
C PRO A 225 31.69 -11.10 13.13
N GLU A 226 31.17 -11.64 12.03
CA GLU A 226 31.34 -11.17 10.67
C GLU A 226 30.54 -9.90 10.35
N LYS A 227 29.70 -9.45 11.28
CA LYS A 227 28.79 -8.29 11.20
C LYS A 227 27.68 -8.46 10.18
N MET A 228 27.96 -8.89 8.98
CA MET A 228 27.04 -8.89 7.84
C MET A 228 27.06 -10.25 7.15
N LEU A 229 25.90 -10.69 6.67
CA LEU A 229 25.76 -11.80 5.72
C LEU A 229 25.51 -11.22 4.34
N VAL A 230 26.25 -11.69 3.33
CA VAL A 230 26.08 -11.31 1.93
C VAL A 230 25.54 -12.50 1.16
N PHE A 231 24.64 -12.26 0.23
CA PHE A 231 23.97 -13.28 -0.56
C PHE A 231 24.24 -13.06 -2.04
N SER A 232 24.33 -14.16 -2.80
CA SER A 232 24.29 -14.17 -4.24
C SER A 232 23.00 -14.90 -4.65
N GLY A 233 21.96 -14.14 -4.97
CA GLY A 233 20.61 -14.71 -5.00
C GLY A 233 20.21 -15.20 -3.61
N ALA A 234 19.63 -16.41 -3.50
CA ALA A 234 19.28 -17.03 -2.22
C ALA A 234 20.47 -17.63 -1.46
N GLU A 235 21.62 -17.82 -2.13
CA GLU A 235 22.77 -18.52 -1.55
C GLU A 235 23.59 -17.62 -0.62
N PRO A 236 23.75 -17.98 0.68
CA PRO A 236 24.54 -17.21 1.61
C PRO A 236 26.02 -17.31 1.29
N GLN A 237 26.69 -16.16 1.27
CA GLN A 237 28.13 -16.08 1.13
C GLN A 237 28.74 -15.60 2.45
N ILE A 238 29.74 -16.32 2.95
CA ILE A 238 30.41 -15.89 4.17
C ILE A 238 31.36 -14.74 3.82
N ALA A 239 30.98 -13.55 4.25
CA ALA A 239 31.75 -12.34 4.04
C ALA A 239 32.39 -11.87 5.34
N TYR A 240 33.64 -11.41 5.27
CA TYR A 240 34.34 -10.80 6.39
C TYR A 240 34.66 -9.34 6.06
N LEU A 241 34.31 -8.44 6.97
CA LEU A 241 34.74 -7.06 6.86
C LEU A 241 36.22 -6.93 7.22
N THR A 242 37.03 -6.39 6.33
CA THR A 242 38.41 -6.06 6.62
C THR A 242 38.55 -4.70 7.31
N ASP A 243 39.73 -4.40 7.89
CA ASP A 243 40.03 -3.07 8.49
C ASP A 243 39.91 -1.90 7.49
N HIS A 244 39.79 -2.18 6.20
CA HIS A 244 39.63 -1.20 5.11
C HIS A 244 38.20 -1.17 4.51
N ASN A 245 37.22 -1.73 5.20
CA ASN A 245 35.83 -1.86 4.72
C ASN A 245 35.70 -2.67 3.40
N LEU A 246 36.63 -3.56 3.12
CA LEU A 246 36.53 -4.51 2.03
C LEU A 246 35.86 -5.78 2.53
N ILE A 247 34.94 -6.32 1.73
CA ILE A 247 34.27 -7.59 2.02
C ILE A 247 35.04 -8.70 1.34
N ILE A 248 35.49 -9.67 2.10
CA ILE A 248 36.13 -10.90 1.59
C ILE A 248 35.08 -12.01 1.64
N ILE A 249 34.75 -12.57 0.50
CA ILE A 249 33.88 -13.74 0.38
C ILE A 249 34.76 -14.99 0.38
N ARG A 250 34.50 -15.93 1.30
CA ARG A 250 35.07 -17.27 1.26
C ARG A 250 34.23 -18.15 0.35
N THR A 251 34.80 -18.62 -0.73
CA THR A 251 34.25 -19.75 -1.49
C THR A 251 34.69 -21.08 -0.87
N GLU A 252 33.98 -22.17 -1.16
CA GLU A 252 34.32 -23.53 -0.68
C GLU A 252 35.75 -24.00 -1.07
N THR A 253 36.45 -23.26 -1.90
CA THR A 253 37.79 -23.58 -2.43
C THR A 253 38.94 -22.88 -1.72
N ASP A 254 38.80 -22.36 -0.52
CA ASP A 254 39.84 -21.75 0.33
C ASP A 254 40.61 -20.53 -0.24
N GLU A 255 40.30 -20.04 -1.43
CA GLU A 255 40.87 -18.80 -1.93
C GLU A 255 39.90 -17.64 -1.74
N PRO A 256 40.27 -16.59 -0.99
CA PRO A 256 39.42 -15.43 -0.80
C PRO A 256 39.30 -14.64 -2.11
N ILE A 257 38.05 -14.40 -2.55
CA ILE A 257 37.77 -13.49 -3.66
C ILE A 257 37.44 -12.13 -3.03
N GLU A 258 38.27 -11.12 -3.36
CA GLU A 258 37.97 -9.74 -3.03
C GLU A 258 36.85 -9.23 -3.95
N VAL A 259 35.66 -8.97 -3.39
CA VAL A 259 34.55 -8.33 -4.11
C VAL A 259 34.32 -6.96 -3.49
N ALA A 260 34.48 -5.92 -4.31
CA ALA A 260 34.09 -4.57 -3.92
C ALA A 260 32.55 -4.49 -3.97
N TYR A 261 31.88 -4.80 -2.86
CA TYR A 261 30.46 -4.47 -2.71
C TYR A 261 30.33 -3.00 -2.32
N THR A 262 29.52 -2.29 -3.04
CA THR A 262 29.00 -1.00 -2.58
C THR A 262 28.10 -1.25 -1.39
N ILE A 263 28.38 -0.63 -0.25
CA ILE A 263 27.68 -0.79 1.05
C ILE A 263 26.18 -0.39 0.94
N ALA A 264 25.72 0.07 -0.21
CA ALA A 264 24.38 0.58 -0.43
C ALA A 264 23.26 -0.47 -0.35
N ASP A 265 23.58 -1.76 -0.44
CA ASP A 265 22.58 -2.82 -0.61
C ASP A 265 22.43 -3.69 0.66
N ALA A 266 22.73 -3.16 1.85
CA ALA A 266 22.66 -3.87 3.12
C ALA A 266 21.54 -3.32 4.02
N ALA A 267 20.72 -4.21 4.58
CA ALA A 267 19.66 -3.86 5.51
C ALA A 267 19.89 -4.42 6.92
N PRO A 268 19.53 -3.72 8.00
CA PRO A 268 19.47 -4.30 9.33
C PRO A 268 18.35 -5.35 9.39
N MET A 269 18.62 -6.47 10.08
CA MET A 269 17.63 -7.54 10.27
C MET A 269 17.45 -7.80 11.76
N ASP A 270 16.33 -7.37 12.31
CA ASP A 270 15.95 -7.63 13.69
C ASP A 270 15.41 -9.07 13.83
N LEU A 271 16.00 -9.84 14.73
CA LEU A 271 15.60 -11.22 15.06
C LEU A 271 15.23 -11.37 16.53
N SER A 272 14.94 -10.24 17.20
CA SER A 272 14.57 -10.26 18.63
C SER A 272 13.23 -10.95 18.87
N ASP A 273 12.38 -11.01 17.85
CA ASP A 273 11.10 -11.73 17.82
C ASP A 273 11.24 -13.25 17.66
N VAL A 274 12.41 -13.73 17.22
CA VAL A 274 12.65 -15.15 16.94
C VAL A 274 13.12 -15.94 18.17
N PHE A 275 13.75 -15.26 19.13
CA PHE A 275 14.35 -15.88 20.29
C PHE A 275 13.94 -15.20 21.59
N GLU A 276 13.31 -15.96 22.50
CA GLU A 276 12.94 -15.48 23.85
C GLU A 276 14.16 -15.29 24.76
N GLU A 277 15.22 -16.10 24.56
CA GLU A 277 16.48 -16.04 25.30
C GLU A 277 17.62 -15.71 24.32
N GLN A 278 18.76 -15.25 24.86
CA GLN A 278 19.94 -14.89 24.08
C GLN A 278 20.37 -16.03 23.15
N PRO A 279 20.29 -15.85 21.81
CA PRO A 279 20.70 -16.87 20.86
C PRO A 279 22.22 -17.02 20.80
N THR A 280 22.67 -18.20 20.42
CA THR A 280 24.06 -18.39 20.02
C THR A 280 24.28 -17.73 18.64
N VAL A 281 25.54 -17.41 18.33
CA VAL A 281 25.93 -16.84 17.01
C VAL A 281 25.46 -17.74 15.85
N GLU A 282 25.51 -19.06 16.02
CA GLU A 282 25.07 -20.02 14.99
C GLU A 282 23.54 -20.01 14.82
N GLN A 283 22.77 -19.93 15.90
CA GLN A 283 21.32 -19.80 15.85
C GLN A 283 20.89 -18.50 15.17
N LEU A 284 21.53 -17.39 15.54
CA LEU A 284 21.25 -16.08 14.93
C LEU A 284 21.55 -16.09 13.43
N ARG A 285 22.70 -16.69 13.03
CA ARG A 285 23.07 -16.81 11.61
C ARG A 285 22.06 -17.63 10.82
N ASN A 286 21.69 -18.80 11.31
CA ASN A 286 20.74 -19.69 10.64
C ASN A 286 19.34 -19.07 10.54
N ALA A 287 18.90 -18.36 11.55
CA ALA A 287 17.63 -17.63 11.52
C ALA A 287 17.66 -16.51 10.48
N ALA A 288 18.78 -15.76 10.40
CA ALA A 288 18.95 -14.70 9.41
C ALA A 288 18.94 -15.26 7.97
N ILE A 289 19.66 -16.34 7.71
CA ILE A 289 19.66 -17.02 6.40
C ILE A 289 18.24 -17.45 6.05
N SER A 290 17.55 -18.14 6.93
CA SER A 290 16.18 -18.62 6.69
C SER A 290 15.16 -17.49 6.51
N ARG A 291 15.34 -16.36 7.18
CA ARG A 291 14.46 -15.19 7.03
C ARG A 291 14.73 -14.48 5.69
N PHE A 292 16.00 -14.34 5.30
CA PHE A 292 16.39 -13.76 4.04
C PHE A 292 15.91 -14.59 2.83
N GLU A 293 16.15 -15.91 2.83
CA GLU A 293 15.70 -16.83 1.77
C GLU A 293 14.19 -16.73 1.54
N ARG A 294 13.42 -16.58 2.61
CA ARG A 294 11.95 -16.47 2.54
C ARG A 294 11.45 -15.10 2.10
N SER A 295 12.23 -14.05 2.32
CA SER A 295 11.81 -12.69 2.00
C SER A 295 11.93 -12.34 0.52
N GLU A 296 12.70 -13.12 -0.27
CA GLU A 296 13.05 -12.83 -1.68
C GLU A 296 13.58 -11.39 -1.89
N ALA A 297 14.14 -10.80 -0.84
CA ALA A 297 14.55 -9.39 -0.80
C ALA A 297 15.71 -9.03 -1.77
N TRP A 298 16.36 -10.04 -2.35
CA TRP A 298 17.40 -9.85 -3.38
C TRP A 298 16.83 -9.64 -4.79
N LEU A 299 15.53 -9.86 -4.98
CA LEU A 299 14.91 -9.70 -6.28
C LEU A 299 14.33 -8.29 -6.39
N PRO A 300 14.58 -7.58 -7.50
CA PRO A 300 13.85 -6.36 -7.80
C PRO A 300 12.35 -6.66 -7.86
N ASN A 301 11.54 -5.75 -7.37
CA ASN A 301 10.10 -5.83 -7.54
C ASN A 301 9.77 -5.61 -9.02
N GLU A 302 9.54 -6.70 -9.74
CA GLU A 302 9.17 -6.68 -11.14
C GLU A 302 7.69 -7.03 -11.28
N ASN A 303 6.88 -6.06 -11.71
CA ASN A 303 5.48 -6.25 -11.99
C ASN A 303 5.19 -6.01 -13.46
N LEU A 304 4.51 -6.98 -14.07
CA LEU A 304 4.01 -6.91 -15.44
C LEU A 304 2.49 -6.76 -15.40
N THR A 305 1.96 -5.65 -15.89
CA THR A 305 0.53 -5.51 -16.13
C THR A 305 0.25 -5.86 -17.58
N VAL A 306 -0.62 -6.83 -17.81
CA VAL A 306 -0.90 -7.37 -19.13
C VAL A 306 -2.41 -7.36 -19.38
N ASP A 307 -2.80 -6.75 -20.51
CA ASP A 307 -4.13 -6.88 -21.06
C ASP A 307 -4.08 -7.92 -22.19
N PHE A 308 -5.02 -8.84 -22.21
CA PHE A 308 -5.02 -9.88 -23.22
C PHE A 308 -6.44 -10.34 -23.61
N VAL A 309 -6.56 -10.87 -24.83
CA VAL A 309 -7.80 -11.49 -25.29
C VAL A 309 -7.87 -12.93 -24.79
N GLN A 310 -8.94 -13.26 -24.11
CA GLN A 310 -9.21 -14.61 -23.62
C GLN A 310 -9.65 -15.50 -24.79
N LEU A 311 -8.71 -16.26 -25.36
CA LEU A 311 -8.94 -17.05 -26.56
C LEU A 311 -10.02 -18.11 -26.38
N TRP A 312 -10.21 -18.63 -25.17
CA TRP A 312 -11.24 -19.63 -24.88
C TRP A 312 -12.68 -19.13 -25.12
N GLN A 313 -12.89 -17.81 -25.15
CA GLN A 313 -14.18 -17.21 -25.50
C GLN A 313 -14.42 -17.16 -27.01
N THR A 314 -13.44 -17.54 -27.84
CA THR A 314 -13.56 -17.55 -29.28
C THR A 314 -14.00 -18.94 -29.77
N ALA A 315 -14.75 -18.99 -30.86
CA ALA A 315 -15.29 -20.25 -31.41
C ALA A 315 -14.21 -21.28 -31.79
N GLU A 316 -12.98 -20.83 -32.07
CA GLU A 316 -11.87 -21.71 -32.43
C GLU A 316 -11.25 -22.45 -31.23
N PHE A 317 -11.40 -21.90 -30.01
CA PHE A 317 -10.76 -22.42 -28.79
C PHE A 317 -11.76 -22.92 -27.73
N GLU A 318 -13.06 -22.97 -28.06
CA GLU A 318 -14.12 -23.39 -27.12
C GLU A 318 -13.88 -24.79 -26.54
N GLU A 319 -13.34 -25.72 -27.36
CA GLU A 319 -13.00 -27.09 -26.92
C GLU A 319 -11.83 -27.12 -25.90
N TYR A 320 -10.99 -26.11 -25.87
CA TYR A 320 -9.82 -25.99 -24.96
C TYR A 320 -10.05 -25.04 -23.79
N SER A 321 -11.27 -24.57 -23.61
CA SER A 321 -11.61 -23.54 -22.62
C SER A 321 -11.11 -23.84 -21.19
N ALA A 322 -11.19 -25.11 -20.78
CA ALA A 322 -10.74 -25.53 -19.44
C ALA A 322 -9.24 -25.39 -19.20
N LEU A 323 -8.42 -25.44 -20.28
CA LEU A 323 -6.96 -25.33 -20.21
C LEU A 323 -6.46 -23.87 -20.35
N GLN A 324 -7.33 -22.96 -20.77
CA GLN A 324 -6.96 -21.57 -21.07
C GLN A 324 -7.54 -20.55 -20.10
N ARG A 325 -8.22 -21.00 -19.06
CA ARG A 325 -8.72 -20.13 -17.99
C ARG A 325 -7.63 -19.81 -17.01
N VAL A 326 -7.58 -18.54 -16.61
CA VAL A 326 -6.62 -18.02 -15.63
C VAL A 326 -7.37 -17.59 -14.39
N SER A 327 -6.80 -17.83 -13.23
CA SER A 327 -7.28 -17.30 -11.95
C SER A 327 -6.16 -16.60 -11.19
N LEU A 328 -6.52 -15.87 -10.18
CA LEU A 328 -5.56 -15.29 -9.24
C LEU A 328 -4.66 -16.40 -8.66
N CYS A 329 -3.37 -16.11 -8.58
CA CYS A 329 -2.30 -17.01 -8.15
C CYS A 329 -1.88 -18.10 -9.14
N ASP A 330 -2.52 -18.25 -10.32
CA ASP A 330 -2.01 -19.12 -11.36
C ASP A 330 -0.68 -18.60 -11.94
N THR A 331 0.20 -19.51 -12.37
CA THR A 331 1.42 -19.14 -13.10
C THR A 331 1.13 -19.15 -14.60
N VAL A 332 1.48 -18.09 -15.30
CA VAL A 332 1.32 -17.94 -16.76
C VAL A 332 2.66 -17.62 -17.41
N SER A 333 2.78 -17.96 -18.72
CA SER A 333 3.97 -17.66 -19.52
C SER A 333 3.73 -16.44 -20.40
N VAL A 334 4.64 -15.45 -20.33
CA VAL A 334 4.57 -14.22 -21.16
C VAL A 334 5.70 -14.22 -22.18
N TYR A 335 5.37 -13.88 -23.42
CA TYR A 335 6.31 -13.84 -24.55
C TYR A 335 6.20 -12.51 -25.29
N TYR A 336 7.25 -11.69 -25.22
CA TYR A 336 7.38 -10.47 -26.01
C TYR A 336 8.86 -10.26 -26.40
N PRO A 337 9.37 -11.01 -27.42
CA PRO A 337 10.80 -11.01 -27.77
C PRO A 337 11.34 -9.64 -28.19
N GLN A 338 10.49 -8.74 -28.72
CA GLN A 338 10.93 -7.41 -29.16
C GLN A 338 11.40 -6.51 -28.01
N VAL A 339 10.93 -6.76 -26.80
CA VAL A 339 11.34 -6.03 -25.58
C VAL A 339 12.22 -6.88 -24.65
N GLY A 340 12.73 -8.02 -25.15
CA GLY A 340 13.64 -8.89 -24.41
C GLY A 340 12.96 -9.98 -23.57
N ILE A 341 11.62 -10.03 -23.54
CA ILE A 341 10.85 -11.05 -22.81
C ILE A 341 10.69 -12.29 -23.70
N SER A 342 11.63 -13.24 -23.60
CA SER A 342 11.65 -14.45 -24.46
C SER A 342 10.73 -15.55 -23.94
N GLU A 343 10.69 -15.76 -22.62
CA GLU A 343 9.75 -16.56 -21.85
C GLU A 343 9.90 -16.18 -20.39
N VAL A 344 8.89 -15.55 -19.82
CA VAL A 344 8.87 -15.24 -18.39
C VAL A 344 7.65 -15.93 -17.80
N LYS A 345 7.90 -16.83 -16.84
CA LYS A 345 6.84 -17.44 -16.04
C LYS A 345 6.66 -16.61 -14.78
N GLN A 346 5.50 -16.05 -14.63
CA GLN A 346 5.16 -15.25 -13.46
C GLN A 346 3.77 -15.59 -12.93
N ARG A 347 3.60 -15.31 -11.66
CA ARG A 347 2.36 -15.57 -10.96
C ARG A 347 1.39 -14.41 -11.12
N VAL A 348 0.11 -14.69 -11.29
CA VAL A 348 -0.95 -13.68 -11.29
C VAL A 348 -1.14 -13.19 -9.86
N VAL A 349 -0.86 -11.92 -9.61
CA VAL A 349 -0.95 -11.30 -8.27
C VAL A 349 -2.15 -10.38 -8.12
N LYS A 350 -2.72 -9.93 -9.25
CA LYS A 350 -3.92 -9.12 -9.29
C LYS A 350 -4.72 -9.41 -10.55
N VAL A 351 -6.03 -9.38 -10.42
CA VAL A 351 -6.96 -9.48 -11.53
C VAL A 351 -7.97 -8.34 -11.47
N VAL A 352 -8.30 -7.80 -12.62
CA VAL A 352 -9.38 -6.84 -12.83
C VAL A 352 -10.37 -7.46 -13.80
N TYR A 353 -11.57 -7.78 -13.35
CA TYR A 353 -12.57 -8.53 -14.09
C TYR A 353 -13.81 -7.69 -14.41
N ASP A 354 -14.13 -7.57 -15.70
CA ASP A 354 -15.38 -6.96 -16.16
C ASP A 354 -16.51 -8.00 -16.10
N VAL A 355 -17.38 -7.85 -15.13
CA VAL A 355 -18.50 -8.77 -14.86
C VAL A 355 -19.53 -8.77 -15.98
N LEU A 356 -19.78 -7.63 -16.62
CA LEU A 356 -20.78 -7.49 -17.66
C LEU A 356 -20.31 -8.10 -18.98
N MET A 357 -19.02 -7.93 -19.30
CA MET A 357 -18.40 -8.49 -20.49
C MET A 357 -17.89 -9.91 -20.30
N ASP A 358 -17.89 -10.40 -19.04
CA ASP A 358 -17.45 -11.74 -18.64
C ASP A 358 -15.98 -12.01 -19.05
N ARG A 359 -15.09 -11.07 -18.78
CA ARG A 359 -13.68 -11.13 -19.18
C ARG A 359 -12.77 -10.37 -18.22
N TYR A 360 -11.48 -10.68 -18.27
CA TYR A 360 -10.46 -9.81 -17.63
C TYR A 360 -10.25 -8.54 -18.44
N ASP A 361 -10.24 -7.41 -17.78
CA ASP A 361 -9.76 -6.15 -18.34
C ASP A 361 -8.21 -6.11 -18.29
N SER A 362 -7.64 -6.55 -17.17
CA SER A 362 -6.18 -6.68 -17.01
C SER A 362 -5.83 -7.73 -15.97
N ILE A 363 -4.61 -8.23 -16.06
CA ILE A 363 -3.97 -9.01 -14.99
C ILE A 363 -2.60 -8.40 -14.67
N GLU A 364 -2.22 -8.46 -13.40
CA GLU A 364 -0.88 -8.09 -12.94
C GLU A 364 -0.13 -9.36 -12.55
N LEU A 365 1.09 -9.46 -13.04
CA LEU A 365 1.99 -10.58 -12.84
C LEU A 365 3.20 -10.11 -12.05
N GLY A 366 3.69 -10.93 -11.12
CA GLY A 366 4.89 -10.60 -10.37
C GLY A 366 4.81 -10.93 -8.89
N GLN A 367 5.45 -10.08 -8.06
CA GLN A 367 5.45 -10.18 -6.61
C GLN A 367 4.38 -9.26 -6.01
N VAL A 368 3.84 -9.64 -4.84
CA VAL A 368 2.84 -8.82 -4.14
C VAL A 368 3.53 -7.66 -3.43
N GLN A 369 3.16 -6.44 -3.78
CA GLN A 369 3.66 -5.22 -3.13
C GLN A 369 2.85 -4.82 -1.89
N ALA A 370 1.62 -5.30 -1.72
CA ALA A 370 0.75 -4.91 -0.60
C ALA A 370 0.42 -6.09 0.32
N SER A 371 0.52 -5.88 1.61
CA SER A 371 0.01 -6.81 2.61
C SER A 371 -1.48 -6.56 2.89
N LEU A 372 -2.19 -7.59 3.35
CA LEU A 372 -3.62 -7.51 3.70
C LEU A 372 -3.96 -6.35 4.65
N GLY A 373 -3.03 -5.94 5.51
CA GLY A 373 -3.19 -4.84 6.45
C GLY A 373 -2.94 -3.46 5.85
N GLN A 374 -1.99 -3.34 4.93
CA GLN A 374 -1.69 -2.06 4.26
C GLN A 374 -2.87 -1.60 3.39
N VAL A 375 -3.60 -2.52 2.79
CA VAL A 375 -4.79 -2.21 1.99
C VAL A 375 -5.93 -1.66 2.84
N ILE A 376 -6.17 -2.23 4.03
CA ILE A 376 -7.18 -1.69 4.96
C ILE A 376 -6.77 -0.30 5.45
N GLN A 377 -5.48 -0.11 5.72
CA GLN A 377 -4.92 1.16 6.14
C GLN A 377 -5.00 2.22 5.05
N SER A 378 -4.71 1.89 3.78
CA SER A 378 -4.78 2.83 2.67
C SER A 378 -6.22 3.32 2.39
N GLN A 379 -7.22 2.47 2.52
CA GLN A 379 -8.63 2.82 2.25
C GLN A 379 -9.29 3.66 3.36
N ILE A 380 -8.89 3.44 4.62
CA ILE A 380 -9.29 4.34 5.71
C ILE A 380 -8.61 5.70 5.54
N MET A 381 -7.47 5.73 4.84
CA MET A 381 -6.58 6.88 4.73
C MET A 381 -6.81 7.76 3.50
N GLU A 382 -7.53 7.33 2.49
CA GLU A 382 -7.83 8.17 1.31
C GLU A 382 -8.73 9.37 1.65
N ASN A 383 -9.34 9.39 2.84
CA ASN A 383 -10.19 10.47 3.34
C ASN A 383 -9.75 11.12 4.66
N VAL A 384 -8.60 10.73 5.23
CA VAL A 384 -8.02 11.37 6.42
C VAL A 384 -6.52 11.54 6.19
N PRO A 385 -5.92 12.73 6.41
CA PRO A 385 -4.46 12.87 6.38
C PRO A 385 -3.87 11.89 7.37
N THR A 386 -3.10 10.94 6.85
CA THR A 386 -2.62 9.80 7.62
C THR A 386 -1.79 10.24 8.80
N THR A 387 -2.05 9.66 9.97
CA THR A 387 -1.18 9.73 11.13
C THR A 387 0.26 9.42 10.72
N SER A 388 0.49 8.49 9.78
CA SER A 388 1.81 8.12 9.27
C SER A 388 2.48 9.20 8.40
N MET A 389 1.75 9.97 7.57
CA MET A 389 2.35 11.12 6.87
C MET A 389 2.70 12.23 7.87
N MET A 390 1.86 12.41 8.88
CA MET A 390 2.13 13.35 9.94
C MET A 390 3.23 12.84 10.88
N GLU A 391 3.25 11.55 11.19
CA GLU A 391 4.33 10.89 11.94
C GLU A 391 5.63 10.86 11.15
N ALA A 392 5.61 10.56 9.85
CA ALA A 392 6.80 10.65 8.99
C ALA A 392 7.32 12.09 8.88
N ALA A 393 6.43 13.08 8.77
CA ALA A 393 6.84 14.49 8.79
C ALA A 393 7.36 14.91 10.16
N ILE A 394 6.75 14.43 11.25
CA ILE A 394 7.22 14.65 12.63
C ILE A 394 8.55 13.93 12.84
N GLN A 395 8.67 12.68 12.37
CA GLN A 395 9.90 11.90 12.47
C GLN A 395 11.02 12.56 11.65
N TYR A 396 10.75 12.93 10.39
CA TYR A 396 11.70 13.66 9.56
C TYR A 396 12.16 14.98 10.21
N ALA A 397 11.22 15.78 10.74
CA ALA A 397 11.54 16.99 11.48
C ALA A 397 12.32 16.70 12.77
N THR A 398 11.95 15.61 13.48
CA THR A 398 12.63 15.15 14.69
C THR A 398 14.06 14.71 14.38
N ASP A 399 14.27 13.97 13.31
CA ASP A 399 15.58 13.48 12.89
C ASP A 399 16.48 14.61 12.41
N LEU A 400 15.93 15.59 11.67
CA LEU A 400 16.64 16.81 11.33
C LEU A 400 17.08 17.58 12.57
N ILE A 401 16.18 17.73 13.56
CA ILE A 401 16.47 18.47 14.79
C ILE A 401 17.45 17.70 15.69
N ARG A 402 17.32 16.36 15.77
CA ARG A 402 18.20 15.47 16.57
C ARG A 402 19.48 15.10 15.85
N GLY A 403 19.47 15.06 14.53
CA GLY A 403 20.51 14.49 13.68
C GLY A 403 21.85 15.22 13.69
N GLY A 404 22.00 16.22 14.56
CA GLY A 404 23.30 16.83 14.84
C GLY A 404 23.95 17.46 13.61
N LEU A 405 23.16 18.04 12.69
CA LEU A 405 23.70 18.85 11.59
C LEU A 405 24.64 19.95 12.13
N GLY A 406 24.64 20.11 13.47
CA GLY A 406 25.35 21.16 14.13
C GLY A 406 24.72 22.52 13.80
N GLY A 407 25.05 23.51 14.50
CA GLY A 407 24.64 24.90 14.22
C GLY A 407 25.26 25.78 15.24
N TYR A 408 25.61 26.99 14.83
CA TYR A 408 26.15 27.97 15.72
C TYR A 408 25.02 28.84 16.25
N VAL A 409 24.78 28.77 17.57
CA VAL A 409 23.83 29.65 18.23
C VAL A 409 24.58 30.92 18.60
N VAL A 410 24.24 32.02 17.97
CA VAL A 410 24.85 33.32 18.17
C VAL A 410 23.82 34.29 18.75
N MET A 411 24.13 34.91 19.86
CA MET A 411 23.34 36.00 20.44
C MET A 411 24.02 37.33 20.14
N THR A 412 23.37 38.14 19.30
CA THR A 412 23.92 39.42 18.90
C THR A 412 23.59 40.49 19.95
N PRO A 413 24.60 41.13 20.58
CA PRO A 413 24.34 42.18 21.56
C PRO A 413 23.88 43.46 20.89
N GLY A 414 22.87 44.09 21.48
CA GLY A 414 22.45 45.43 21.09
C GLY A 414 23.30 46.57 21.65
N PRO A 415 22.96 47.81 21.32
CA PRO A 415 23.69 48.99 21.78
C PRO A 415 23.83 49.09 23.31
N ASN A 416 22.93 48.44 24.03
CA ASN A 416 22.90 48.47 25.51
C ASN A 416 23.61 47.26 26.14
N GLY A 417 24.29 46.42 25.34
CA GLY A 417 24.98 45.22 25.79
C GLY A 417 24.08 44.01 26.09
N TYR A 418 22.77 44.13 25.91
CA TYR A 418 21.83 43.03 26.05
C TYR A 418 21.62 42.33 24.68
N PRO A 419 21.41 41.01 24.67
CA PRO A 419 21.08 40.29 23.42
C PRO A 419 19.82 40.87 22.75
N GLN A 420 19.88 41.17 21.44
CA GLN A 420 18.76 41.68 20.66
C GLN A 420 18.13 40.60 19.76
N GLU A 421 18.90 39.57 19.44
CA GLU A 421 18.44 38.49 18.60
C GLU A 421 19.18 37.18 18.90
N ILE A 422 18.55 36.10 18.57
CA ILE A 422 19.10 34.74 18.56
C ILE A 422 19.21 34.30 17.12
N LEU A 423 20.39 33.87 16.72
CA LEU A 423 20.66 33.30 15.40
C LEU A 423 21.05 31.84 15.55
N ILE A 424 20.54 30.98 14.68
CA ILE A 424 21.03 29.59 14.50
C ILE A 424 21.50 29.52 13.06
N MET A 425 22.82 29.32 12.87
CA MET A 425 23.48 29.46 11.58
C MET A 425 24.35 28.24 11.26
N ASP A 426 24.62 28.01 9.99
CA ASP A 426 25.56 27.01 9.52
C ASP A 426 27.03 27.41 9.71
N THR A 427 27.33 28.70 9.93
CA THR A 427 28.65 29.21 10.31
C THR A 427 28.52 30.19 11.49
N PRO A 428 29.61 30.44 12.29
CA PRO A 428 29.53 31.36 13.40
C PRO A 428 29.51 32.84 13.00
N ASP A 429 29.75 33.14 11.73
CA ASP A 429 29.88 34.49 11.19
C ASP A 429 28.67 34.80 10.28
N THR A 430 27.98 35.89 10.59
CA THR A 430 26.81 36.38 9.84
C THR A 430 27.10 36.72 8.39
N ASP A 431 28.34 37.08 8.06
CA ASP A 431 28.72 37.43 6.69
C ASP A 431 28.94 36.20 5.81
N THR A 432 29.20 35.03 6.41
CA THR A 432 29.44 33.78 5.69
C THR A 432 28.29 32.77 5.81
N ALA A 433 27.35 33.00 6.72
CA ALA A 433 26.21 32.14 6.93
C ALA A 433 25.27 32.16 5.71
N VAL A 434 24.82 30.95 5.28
CA VAL A 434 23.85 30.74 4.21
C VAL A 434 22.49 30.38 4.78
N ASN A 435 22.46 29.39 5.69
CA ASN A 435 21.23 28.98 6.35
C ASN A 435 21.14 29.65 7.72
N VAL A 436 20.10 30.46 7.91
CA VAL A 436 19.94 31.30 9.12
C VAL A 436 18.50 31.22 9.62
N TRP A 437 18.35 30.73 10.84
CA TRP A 437 17.18 31.00 11.66
C TRP A 437 17.43 32.25 12.46
N ARG A 438 16.53 33.22 12.38
CA ARG A 438 16.63 34.51 13.08
C ARG A 438 15.39 34.75 13.91
N PHE A 439 15.60 34.97 15.22
CA PHE A 439 14.54 35.29 16.16
C PHE A 439 14.88 36.60 16.89
N ASN A 440 14.03 37.60 16.71
CA ASN A 440 14.17 38.91 17.32
C ASN A 440 12.78 39.52 17.60
N GLN A 441 12.75 40.81 17.98
CA GLN A 441 11.49 41.51 18.26
C GLN A 441 10.53 41.53 17.06
N GLY A 442 11.02 41.47 15.82
CA GLY A 442 10.21 41.45 14.61
C GLY A 442 9.56 40.11 14.32
N GLY A 443 10.03 39.01 14.96
CA GLY A 443 9.50 37.66 14.76
C GLY A 443 10.57 36.60 14.68
N LEU A 444 10.17 35.41 14.13
CA LEU A 444 11.02 34.27 13.85
C LEU A 444 10.96 33.99 12.35
N GLY A 445 12.11 33.84 11.68
CA GLY A 445 12.16 33.53 10.27
C GLY A 445 13.36 32.65 9.92
N HIS A 446 13.22 31.88 8.81
CA HIS A 446 14.29 31.13 8.17
C HIS A 446 14.67 31.74 6.82
N SER A 447 15.96 31.76 6.53
CA SER A 447 16.52 32.16 5.25
C SER A 447 17.62 31.20 4.85
N HIS A 448 17.65 30.79 3.58
CA HIS A 448 18.79 30.11 2.95
C HIS A 448 19.63 31.05 2.07
N ASN A 449 19.41 32.36 2.22
CA ASN A 449 20.13 33.40 1.50
C ASN A 449 20.98 34.29 2.47
N GLY A 450 21.28 33.77 3.66
CA GLY A 450 22.12 34.43 4.65
C GLY A 450 21.36 35.35 5.62
N TYR A 451 22.15 36.05 6.44
CA TYR A 451 21.67 36.89 7.55
C TYR A 451 20.73 38.03 7.15
N GLN A 452 20.92 38.57 5.94
CA GLN A 452 20.10 39.69 5.44
C GLN A 452 18.78 39.21 4.81
N GLY A 453 18.57 37.90 4.62
CA GLY A 453 17.40 37.37 3.97
C GLY A 453 17.46 37.41 2.45
N PRO A 454 16.34 37.22 1.75
CA PRO A 454 14.96 37.24 2.26
C PRO A 454 14.62 36.08 3.19
N PHE A 455 13.63 36.28 4.07
CA PHE A 455 13.05 35.29 4.96
C PHE A 455 11.75 34.80 4.33
N ASP A 456 11.88 34.04 3.25
CA ASP A 456 10.81 33.62 2.36
C ASP A 456 10.34 32.18 2.58
N ASP A 457 11.10 31.36 3.30
CA ASP A 457 10.72 29.97 3.59
C ASP A 457 9.60 29.88 4.62
N ILE A 458 9.84 30.44 5.81
CA ILE A 458 8.87 30.56 6.90
C ILE A 458 9.20 31.80 7.71
N ALA A 459 8.19 32.58 8.02
CA ALA A 459 8.30 33.69 8.93
C ALA A 459 7.04 33.85 9.78
N LEU A 460 7.25 34.01 11.11
CA LEU A 460 6.23 34.37 12.07
C LEU A 460 6.52 35.78 12.51
N THR A 461 5.69 36.73 12.11
CA THR A 461 5.91 38.16 12.43
C THR A 461 5.36 38.56 13.79
N GLN A 462 5.85 39.63 14.34
CA GLN A 462 5.43 40.15 15.65
C GLN A 462 3.92 40.45 15.74
N ASP A 463 3.29 40.82 14.63
CA ASP A 463 1.84 41.07 14.53
C ASP A 463 1.02 39.76 14.37
N GLY A 464 1.67 38.59 14.51
CA GLY A 464 1.01 37.28 14.50
C GLY A 464 0.69 36.74 13.09
N ARG A 465 1.27 37.31 12.02
CA ARG A 465 1.14 36.77 10.68
C ARG A 465 2.14 35.66 10.47
N ILE A 466 1.71 34.65 9.75
CA ILE A 466 2.58 33.55 9.28
C ILE A 466 2.70 33.70 7.77
N ASN A 467 3.91 34.01 7.29
CA ASN A 467 4.26 33.89 5.89
C ASN A 467 4.81 32.48 5.68
N ALA A 468 4.06 31.63 5.02
CA ALA A 468 4.46 30.28 4.73
C ALA A 468 4.29 30.05 3.24
N SER A 469 5.38 30.04 2.49
CA SER A 469 5.41 29.56 1.11
C SER A 469 5.20 28.05 1.00
N MET A 470 5.32 27.35 2.11
CA MET A 470 5.16 25.89 2.19
C MET A 470 4.41 25.48 3.45
N ILE A 471 3.08 25.50 3.40
CA ILE A 471 2.28 24.63 4.27
C ILE A 471 2.07 23.34 3.48
N THR A 472 2.97 22.38 3.63
CA THR A 472 3.01 21.16 2.83
C THR A 472 2.15 20.02 3.37
N THR A 473 1.58 20.19 4.57
CA THR A 473 0.81 19.11 5.20
C THR A 473 -0.40 19.64 5.93
N GLY A 474 -1.53 19.04 5.69
CA GLY A 474 -2.73 19.21 6.49
C GLY A 474 -3.95 19.67 5.71
N VAL A 475 -5.10 19.35 6.27
CA VAL A 475 -6.39 19.92 5.87
C VAL A 475 -6.50 21.27 6.52
N LEU A 476 -6.55 22.34 5.72
CA LEU A 476 -6.88 23.66 6.23
C LEU A 476 -8.37 23.67 6.58
N ASN A 477 -8.71 23.74 7.85
CA ASN A 477 -10.10 23.83 8.26
C ASN A 477 -10.71 25.15 7.73
N ALA A 478 -11.73 25.05 6.91
CA ALA A 478 -12.38 26.17 6.25
C ALA A 478 -12.87 27.25 7.23
N ASN A 479 -13.14 26.91 8.48
CA ASN A 479 -13.53 27.86 9.54
C ASN A 479 -12.41 28.83 9.92
N LEU A 480 -11.16 28.57 9.51
CA LEU A 480 -10.01 29.43 9.75
C LEU A 480 -9.72 30.40 8.59
N ILE A 481 -10.37 30.23 7.45
CA ILE A 481 -10.19 31.10 6.29
C ILE A 481 -11.31 32.15 6.32
N THR A 482 -11.04 33.32 6.89
CA THR A 482 -12.02 34.39 7.02
C THR A 482 -11.87 35.49 5.95
N ALA A 483 -10.72 35.57 5.29
CA ALA A 483 -10.43 36.57 4.26
C ALA A 483 -9.30 36.10 3.34
N GLY A 484 -9.21 36.73 2.17
CA GLY A 484 -8.13 36.50 1.20
C GLY A 484 -8.59 35.85 -0.09
N THR A 485 -7.63 35.38 -0.86
CA THR A 485 -7.88 34.76 -2.16
C THR A 485 -7.33 33.34 -2.18
N ILE A 486 -8.17 32.37 -2.57
CA ILE A 486 -7.76 31.01 -2.90
C ILE A 486 -7.49 30.98 -4.40
N THR A 487 -6.30 30.61 -4.83
CA THR A 487 -5.90 30.65 -6.23
C THR A 487 -5.10 29.41 -6.62
N ASP A 488 -5.15 29.04 -7.90
CA ASP A 488 -4.24 28.06 -8.46
C ASP A 488 -2.81 28.63 -8.65
N ALA A 489 -1.84 27.78 -8.91
CA ALA A 489 -0.44 28.18 -9.12
C ALA A 489 -0.26 29.16 -10.31
N THR A 490 -1.22 29.26 -11.22
CA THR A 490 -1.16 30.16 -12.38
C THR A 490 -1.85 31.52 -12.14
N GLY A 491 -2.58 31.66 -11.03
CA GLY A 491 -3.39 32.84 -10.71
C GLY A 491 -4.58 33.06 -11.65
N LYS A 492 -4.92 32.11 -12.50
CA LYS A 492 -5.99 32.25 -13.51
C LYS A 492 -7.34 31.75 -13.02
N ASN A 493 -7.33 30.86 -12.03
CA ASN A 493 -8.52 30.41 -11.34
C ASN A 493 -8.40 30.84 -9.89
N TYR A 494 -9.35 31.60 -9.38
CA TYR A 494 -9.31 32.07 -8.00
C TYR A 494 -10.70 32.36 -7.45
N TRP A 495 -10.79 32.27 -6.13
CA TRP A 495 -11.92 32.72 -5.35
C TRP A 495 -11.45 33.78 -4.36
N ASN A 496 -11.82 35.03 -4.59
CA ASN A 496 -11.55 36.14 -3.69
C ASN A 496 -12.68 36.22 -2.67
N LEU A 497 -12.37 35.85 -1.44
CA LEU A 497 -13.33 35.80 -0.33
C LEU A 497 -13.73 37.19 0.18
N ASP A 498 -12.89 38.22 0.00
CA ASP A 498 -13.19 39.59 0.42
C ASP A 498 -14.20 40.26 -0.52
N SER A 499 -14.05 40.05 -1.83
CA SER A 499 -14.96 40.64 -2.85
C SER A 499 -16.09 39.69 -3.24
N GLY A 500 -16.02 38.40 -2.89
CA GLY A 500 -16.92 37.35 -3.35
C GLY A 500 -16.74 36.98 -4.83
N GLN A 501 -15.69 37.47 -5.47
CA GLN A 501 -15.43 37.18 -6.89
C GLN A 501 -14.87 35.75 -7.04
N PHE A 502 -15.52 34.98 -7.91
CA PHE A 502 -15.06 33.67 -8.34
C PHE A 502 -14.69 33.72 -9.82
N VAL A 503 -13.48 33.36 -10.15
CA VAL A 503 -12.96 33.31 -11.53
C VAL A 503 -12.43 31.91 -11.79
N THR A 504 -12.95 31.25 -12.81
CA THR A 504 -12.48 29.96 -13.31
C THR A 504 -12.58 29.91 -14.82
N LYS A 505 -11.63 29.21 -15.44
CA LYS A 505 -11.65 28.98 -16.88
C LYS A 505 -12.53 27.82 -17.28
N GLN A 506 -12.60 26.82 -16.42
CA GLN A 506 -13.40 25.62 -16.61
C GLN A 506 -13.95 25.17 -15.26
N GLY A 507 -15.15 24.65 -15.24
CA GLY A 507 -15.79 24.12 -14.05
C GLY A 507 -17.30 24.15 -14.18
N ASN A 508 -17.99 23.59 -13.19
CA ASN A 508 -19.44 23.57 -13.12
C ASN A 508 -19.91 24.28 -11.85
N ILE A 509 -20.94 25.09 -11.96
CA ILE A 509 -21.64 25.68 -10.82
C ILE A 509 -23.11 25.27 -10.94
N GLY A 510 -23.50 24.24 -10.20
CA GLY A 510 -24.82 23.62 -10.37
C GLY A 510 -24.98 23.10 -11.81
N PRO A 511 -26.08 23.42 -12.49
CA PRO A 511 -26.32 22.96 -13.87
C PRO A 511 -25.58 23.76 -14.95
N TYR A 512 -24.70 24.68 -14.56
CA TYR A 512 -23.99 25.56 -15.51
C TYR A 512 -22.53 25.12 -15.65
N SER A 513 -22.09 24.93 -16.90
CA SER A 513 -20.70 24.68 -17.24
C SER A 513 -20.02 25.98 -17.68
N ILE A 514 -18.85 26.27 -17.14
CA ILE A 514 -17.98 27.39 -17.48
C ILE A 514 -16.87 26.85 -18.38
N ALA A 515 -16.72 27.43 -19.56
CA ALA A 515 -15.65 27.10 -20.50
C ALA A 515 -15.14 28.40 -21.16
N ASP A 516 -14.05 28.32 -21.91
CA ASP A 516 -13.50 29.46 -22.65
C ASP A 516 -14.52 30.12 -23.64
N SER A 517 -15.55 29.35 -24.03
CA SER A 517 -16.65 29.82 -24.90
C SER A 517 -17.78 30.53 -24.14
N GLY A 518 -17.77 30.53 -22.83
CA GLY A 518 -18.79 31.16 -21.98
C GLY A 518 -19.48 30.21 -21.01
N LEU A 519 -20.60 30.66 -20.45
CA LEU A 519 -21.44 29.90 -19.51
C LEU A 519 -22.56 29.22 -20.30
N THR A 520 -22.63 27.91 -20.23
CA THR A 520 -23.67 27.09 -20.89
C THR A 520 -24.49 26.32 -19.84
N SER A 521 -25.78 26.17 -20.10
CA SER A 521 -26.71 25.39 -19.31
C SER A 521 -27.26 24.25 -20.17
N GLU A 522 -27.33 23.04 -19.67
CA GLU A 522 -27.89 21.90 -20.40
C GLU A 522 -29.41 21.97 -20.58
N ASN A 523 -30.08 23.02 -20.04
CA ASN A 523 -31.52 23.18 -20.10
C ASN A 523 -31.99 24.25 -21.14
N THR A 524 -31.20 24.52 -22.14
CA THR A 524 -31.64 25.34 -23.30
C THR A 524 -31.43 24.64 -24.63
#